data_bd937d04a7dcffaa7d7f4b6b2d8ae86f
#
_entry.id   bd937d04a7dcffaa7d7f4b6b2d8ae86f
#
_cell.length_a   1.000
_cell.length_b   1.000
_cell.length_c   1.000
_cell.angle_alpha   90.00
_cell.angle_beta   90.00
_cell.angle_gamma   90.00
#
_symmetry.space_group_name_H-M   'P 1'
#
loop_
_entity.id
_entity.type
_entity.pdbx_description
1 polymer ?
#
loop_
_entity_poly.entity_id
_entity_poly.type
_entity_poly.pdbx_seq_one_letter_code
_entity_poly.pdbx_strand_id
1 'polypeptide(L)'
;MKKRLISIFLLCTLFLTAISFTSCSNAKPEEGSITRMTVDINPSVEFMIDDQNKIISVTALNDDGSILIVGEAFVGKTPEEAIEMMVTLASDTGYLVQGNAEASENTVKISVSGDSKYAERLKKDITEKANDTLKALDINGTVEKVEALKIDALRQMALSTSLYTEEEISTMDEGQLYKVISAGRIETALLITEEMRSAYYSAKEYKISYAQREETARIIKELGGLYNLTHTAYKTALDVYSTAITELDNFRYEMLVSPESEYQKSLTELREATIELLKQKNYTASLNVNGEEYASATVTLQLTEENYNKMLAAYEKIGTDLNAALEALIAKLRQAESKLNELEDTLFDENIEAKLQENAAEIEASLNAAKDGFFAEFESAHAEDIAAIEETLLAKKQQLKSEIEAEK
;
A
#
# COMPACT_ATOMS: atom_id res chain seq x y z
N MET A 1 36.85 55.54 36.53
CA MET A 1 36.27 54.99 35.31
C MET A 1 36.48 53.46 35.12
N LYS A 2 37.53 52.83 35.70
CA LYS A 2 37.81 51.39 35.54
C LYS A 2 36.85 50.45 36.30
N LYS A 3 36.20 50.86 37.39
CA LYS A 3 35.30 50.02 38.20
C LYS A 3 33.87 49.87 37.61
N ARG A 4 33.44 50.81 36.74
CA ARG A 4 32.13 50.75 36.11
C ARG A 4 32.12 49.86 34.86
N LEU A 5 33.24 49.66 34.19
CA LEU A 5 33.39 48.79 33.02
C LEU A 5 33.40 47.29 33.41
N ILE A 6 33.95 46.97 34.59
CA ILE A 6 33.93 45.54 35.08
C ILE A 6 32.54 45.07 35.47
N SER A 7 31.71 46.01 36.01
CA SER A 7 30.33 45.66 36.41
C SER A 7 29.40 45.43 35.22
N ILE A 8 29.63 46.12 34.08
CA ILE A 8 28.84 45.95 32.85
C ILE A 8 29.25 44.63 32.14
N PHE A 9 30.53 44.26 32.19
CA PHE A 9 31.01 43.02 31.60
C PHE A 9 30.52 41.77 32.38
N LEU A 10 30.40 41.86 33.72
CA LEU A 10 29.85 40.77 34.54
C LEU A 10 28.33 40.61 34.37
N LEU A 11 27.59 41.69 34.09
CA LEU A 11 26.16 41.65 33.84
C LEU A 11 25.83 41.05 32.46
N CYS A 12 26.67 41.32 31.44
CA CYS A 12 26.50 40.71 30.10
C CYS A 12 26.84 39.21 30.09
N THR A 13 27.80 38.76 30.90
CA THR A 13 28.11 37.31 31.00
C THR A 13 27.07 36.53 31.76
N LEU A 14 26.32 37.12 32.70
CA LEU A 14 25.18 36.45 33.37
C LEU A 14 23.92 36.38 32.48
N PHE A 15 23.75 37.30 31.52
CA PHE A 15 22.64 37.24 30.57
C PHE A 15 22.89 36.25 29.42
N LEU A 16 24.16 35.95 29.07
CA LEU A 16 24.48 34.94 28.06
C LEU A 16 24.37 33.47 28.55
N THR A 17 24.38 33.25 29.87
CA THR A 17 24.24 31.88 30.43
C THR A 17 22.77 31.47 30.71
N ALA A 18 21.81 32.40 30.58
CA ALA A 18 20.38 32.11 30.81
C ALA A 18 19.60 31.71 29.55
N ILE A 19 20.26 31.73 28.36
CA ILE A 19 19.59 31.33 27.09
C ILE A 19 19.90 29.87 26.67
N SER A 20 20.65 29.12 27.49
CA SER A 20 21.14 27.80 27.11
C SER A 20 20.32 26.61 27.66
N PHE A 21 19.13 26.79 28.17
CA PHE A 21 18.32 25.69 28.73
C PHE A 21 16.86 25.68 28.24
N THR A 22 16.66 25.84 26.94
CA THR A 22 15.47 25.28 26.28
C THR A 22 15.89 24.68 24.94
N SER A 23 16.85 23.75 24.98
CA SER A 23 16.96 22.78 23.94
C SER A 23 15.87 21.72 24.23
N CYS A 24 14.65 22.01 23.88
CA CYS A 24 13.77 20.93 23.43
C CYS A 24 14.55 20.27 22.31
N SER A 25 15.15 19.11 22.58
CA SER A 25 15.74 18.28 21.56
C SER A 25 14.59 17.78 20.68
N ASN A 26 14.18 18.59 19.73
CA ASN A 26 13.34 18.13 18.64
C ASN A 26 14.16 17.08 17.90
N ALA A 27 13.96 15.82 18.27
CA ALA A 27 14.52 14.72 17.51
C ALA A 27 13.97 14.86 16.10
N LYS A 28 14.83 15.14 15.12
CA LYS A 28 14.47 15.21 13.70
C LYS A 28 14.76 13.87 13.06
N PRO A 29 14.06 13.52 11.97
CA PRO A 29 14.45 12.39 11.14
C PRO A 29 15.91 12.52 10.70
N GLU A 30 16.57 11.41 10.45
CA GLU A 30 17.87 11.42 9.78
C GLU A 30 17.71 11.85 8.32
N GLU A 31 18.67 12.61 7.79
CA GLU A 31 18.63 13.08 6.41
C GLU A 31 18.50 11.89 5.43
N GLY A 32 17.52 11.95 4.56
CA GLY A 32 17.20 10.90 3.58
C GLY A 32 16.57 9.64 4.19
N SER A 33 16.15 9.65 5.47
CA SER A 33 15.41 8.53 6.06
C SER A 33 13.93 8.53 5.65
N ILE A 34 13.35 7.34 5.53
CA ILE A 34 11.92 7.13 5.35
C ILE A 34 11.37 6.42 6.57
N THR A 35 10.32 6.96 7.15
CA THR A 35 9.60 6.34 8.26
C THR A 35 8.23 5.86 7.77
N ARG A 36 7.87 4.63 8.12
CA ARG A 36 6.57 4.05 7.80
C ARG A 36 5.64 4.16 9.00
N MET A 37 4.44 4.66 8.79
CA MET A 37 3.35 4.69 9.75
C MET A 37 2.16 3.90 9.20
N THR A 38 1.59 3.03 10.01
CA THR A 38 0.34 2.33 9.67
C THR A 38 -0.73 2.70 10.68
N VAL A 39 -1.92 3.02 10.19
CA VAL A 39 -3.12 3.30 10.97
C VAL A 39 -4.18 2.27 10.58
N ASP A 40 -4.62 1.48 11.54
CA ASP A 40 -5.64 0.45 11.35
C ASP A 40 -6.83 0.73 12.28
N ILE A 41 -7.93 1.08 11.65
CA ILE A 41 -9.24 1.31 12.27
C ILE A 41 -10.20 0.22 11.74
N ASN A 42 -9.73 -0.58 10.77
CA ASN A 42 -10.52 -1.39 9.87
C ASN A 42 -11.60 -0.55 9.14
N PRO A 43 -11.14 0.53 8.45
CA PRO A 43 -10.11 0.60 7.38
C PRO A 43 -8.65 0.64 7.84
N SER A 44 -7.73 0.15 6.99
CA SER A 44 -6.30 0.11 7.26
C SER A 44 -5.51 0.85 6.17
N VAL A 45 -4.63 1.77 6.59
CA VAL A 45 -3.90 2.67 5.70
C VAL A 45 -2.44 2.80 6.13
N GLU A 46 -1.55 2.85 5.15
CA GLU A 46 -0.11 3.05 5.33
C GLU A 46 0.32 4.42 4.80
N PHE A 47 1.20 5.05 5.54
CA PHE A 47 1.83 6.33 5.19
C PHE A 47 3.34 6.20 5.19
N MET A 48 4.00 6.72 4.15
CA MET A 48 5.44 6.92 4.11
C MET A 48 5.75 8.38 4.42
N ILE A 49 6.70 8.61 5.32
CA ILE A 49 7.05 9.93 5.88
C ILE A 49 8.52 10.19 5.57
N ASP A 50 8.83 11.35 4.99
CA ASP A 50 10.19 11.75 4.67
C ASP A 50 10.95 12.34 5.87
N ASP A 51 12.20 12.71 5.63
CA ASP A 51 13.08 13.37 6.61
C ASP A 51 12.67 14.81 6.96
N GLN A 52 11.68 15.37 6.25
CA GLN A 52 11.08 16.67 6.56
C GLN A 52 9.79 16.56 7.37
N ASN A 53 9.45 15.36 7.86
CA ASN A 53 8.21 15.05 8.58
C ASN A 53 6.97 15.30 7.72
N LYS A 54 7.03 14.92 6.43
CA LYS A 54 5.93 15.04 5.48
C LYS A 54 5.53 13.68 4.91
N ILE A 55 4.23 13.47 4.73
CA ILE A 55 3.69 12.32 4.02
C ILE A 55 4.09 12.44 2.53
N ILE A 56 4.77 11.44 2.01
CA ILE A 56 5.16 11.34 0.60
C ILE A 56 4.37 10.28 -0.16
N SER A 57 3.75 9.34 0.55
CA SER A 57 2.89 8.31 -0.04
C SER A 57 1.82 7.89 0.95
N VAL A 58 0.64 7.58 0.44
CA VAL A 58 -0.47 6.96 1.16
C VAL A 58 -0.96 5.75 0.38
N THR A 59 -1.18 4.64 1.08
CA THR A 59 -1.59 3.38 0.46
C THR A 59 -2.65 2.70 1.32
N ALA A 60 -3.78 2.36 0.73
CA ALA A 60 -4.75 1.51 1.39
C ALA A 60 -4.18 0.09 1.55
N LEU A 61 -4.41 -0.52 2.71
CA LEU A 61 -3.99 -1.91 2.99
C LEU A 61 -5.17 -2.89 2.88
N ASN A 62 -6.38 -2.37 2.80
CA ASN A 62 -7.60 -3.12 2.54
C ASN A 62 -8.62 -2.25 1.77
N ASP A 63 -9.71 -2.85 1.34
CA ASP A 63 -10.75 -2.19 0.53
C ASP A 63 -11.40 -1.00 1.24
N ASP A 64 -11.68 -1.13 2.54
CA ASP A 64 -12.23 -0.04 3.34
C ASP A 64 -11.24 1.13 3.44
N GLY A 65 -9.95 0.84 3.51
CA GLY A 65 -8.89 1.84 3.39
C GLY A 65 -8.95 2.57 2.05
N SER A 66 -9.23 1.86 0.95
CA SER A 66 -9.38 2.48 -0.38
C SER A 66 -10.56 3.45 -0.42
N ILE A 67 -11.71 3.08 0.15
CA ILE A 67 -12.87 3.96 0.29
C ILE A 67 -12.52 5.20 1.12
N LEU A 68 -11.77 5.00 2.21
CA LEU A 68 -11.46 6.08 3.13
C LEU A 68 -10.53 7.13 2.52
N ILE A 69 -9.48 6.70 1.80
CA ILE A 69 -8.46 7.63 1.28
C ILE A 69 -8.80 8.23 -0.09
N VAL A 70 -9.73 7.65 -0.86
CA VAL A 70 -10.05 8.14 -2.21
C VAL A 70 -10.49 9.61 -2.17
N GLY A 71 -9.92 10.43 -3.05
CA GLY A 71 -10.22 11.86 -3.15
C GLY A 71 -9.66 12.72 -2.00
N GLU A 72 -8.85 12.18 -1.10
CA GLU A 72 -8.26 12.91 0.03
C GLU A 72 -6.79 13.28 -0.22
N ALA A 73 -6.42 14.49 0.16
CA ALA A 73 -5.07 15.02 -0.04
C ALA A 73 -4.20 14.80 1.21
N PHE A 74 -3.65 13.61 1.37
CA PHE A 74 -2.73 13.28 2.46
C PHE A 74 -1.27 13.67 2.17
N VAL A 75 -0.84 13.57 0.92
CA VAL A 75 0.55 13.88 0.52
C VAL A 75 0.87 15.34 0.83
N GLY A 76 2.04 15.58 1.41
CA GLY A 76 2.50 16.91 1.85
C GLY A 76 2.02 17.33 3.25
N LYS A 77 1.10 16.61 3.89
CA LYS A 77 0.69 16.83 5.28
C LYS A 77 1.70 16.28 6.28
N THR A 78 1.61 16.72 7.54
CA THR A 78 2.34 16.09 8.63
C THR A 78 1.64 14.80 9.09
N PRO A 79 2.34 13.87 9.77
CA PRO A 79 1.71 12.68 10.33
C PRO A 79 0.57 12.99 11.31
N GLU A 80 0.69 14.07 12.09
CA GLU A 80 -0.35 14.52 13.02
C GLU A 80 -1.60 15.01 12.29
N GLU A 81 -1.43 15.74 11.17
CA GLU A 81 -2.54 16.13 10.30
C GLU A 81 -3.20 14.90 9.65
N ALA A 82 -2.39 13.92 9.23
CA ALA A 82 -2.87 12.71 8.60
C ALA A 82 -3.70 11.84 9.57
N ILE A 83 -3.25 11.64 10.82
CA ILE A 83 -4.02 10.87 11.81
C ILE A 83 -5.33 11.57 12.18
N GLU A 84 -5.34 12.89 12.31
CA GLU A 84 -6.56 13.66 12.53
C GLU A 84 -7.56 13.47 11.40
N MET A 85 -7.10 13.55 10.15
CA MET A 85 -7.93 13.28 8.97
C MET A 85 -8.47 11.86 8.97
N MET A 86 -7.62 10.85 9.23
CA MET A 86 -8.03 9.44 9.25
C MET A 86 -9.14 9.18 10.27
N VAL A 87 -8.97 9.65 11.50
CA VAL A 87 -9.96 9.47 12.58
C VAL A 87 -11.26 10.20 12.26
N THR A 88 -11.17 11.42 11.71
CA THR A 88 -12.33 12.20 11.31
C THR A 88 -13.09 11.52 10.16
N LEU A 89 -12.38 11.10 9.10
CA LEU A 89 -12.98 10.38 7.99
C LEU A 89 -13.63 9.06 8.42
N ALA A 90 -12.98 8.31 9.31
CA ALA A 90 -13.53 7.08 9.84
C ALA A 90 -14.81 7.32 10.66
N SER A 91 -14.89 8.44 11.41
CA SER A 91 -16.12 8.85 12.08
C SER A 91 -17.21 9.29 11.09
N ASP A 92 -16.87 10.08 10.09
CA ASP A 92 -17.82 10.59 9.09
C ASP A 92 -18.39 9.50 8.19
N THR A 93 -17.68 8.39 8.05
CA THR A 93 -18.07 7.23 7.24
C THR A 93 -18.60 6.05 8.07
N GLY A 94 -18.71 6.20 9.40
CA GLY A 94 -19.29 5.21 10.29
C GLY A 94 -18.38 4.06 10.71
N TYR A 95 -17.10 4.09 10.34
CA TYR A 95 -16.11 3.09 10.81
C TYR A 95 -15.71 3.29 12.27
N LEU A 96 -15.93 4.48 12.82
CA LEU A 96 -15.88 4.76 14.25
C LEU A 96 -17.29 5.13 14.72
N VAL A 97 -17.79 4.38 15.69
CA VAL A 97 -19.17 4.46 16.17
C VAL A 97 -19.25 5.43 17.35
N GLN A 98 -20.21 6.35 17.30
CA GLN A 98 -20.53 7.28 18.40
C GLN A 98 -21.59 6.67 19.33
N GLY A 99 -21.92 7.36 20.41
CA GLY A 99 -22.99 6.98 21.33
C GLY A 99 -22.57 5.94 22.37
N ASN A 100 -23.39 4.88 22.54
CA ASN A 100 -23.20 3.87 23.59
C ASN A 100 -22.28 2.72 23.20
N ALA A 101 -21.51 2.86 22.10
CA ALA A 101 -20.53 1.86 21.68
C ALA A 101 -19.48 1.60 22.77
N GLU A 102 -19.07 0.35 22.93
CA GLU A 102 -17.95 0.02 23.80
C GLU A 102 -16.63 0.50 23.20
N ALA A 103 -15.68 0.91 24.06
CA ALA A 103 -14.38 1.40 23.61
C ALA A 103 -13.61 0.38 22.74
N SER A 104 -13.85 -0.91 22.92
CA SER A 104 -13.29 -2.00 22.12
C SER A 104 -13.80 -2.04 20.67
N GLU A 105 -14.96 -1.45 20.40
CA GLU A 105 -15.53 -1.35 19.03
C GLU A 105 -14.88 -0.21 18.25
N ASN A 106 -14.26 0.77 18.93
CA ASN A 106 -13.60 1.93 18.37
C ASN A 106 -12.08 1.88 18.62
N THR A 107 -11.41 0.87 18.11
CA THR A 107 -9.97 0.70 18.30
C THR A 107 -9.18 1.27 17.12
N VAL A 108 -8.27 2.21 17.43
CA VAL A 108 -7.29 2.76 16.48
C VAL A 108 -5.93 2.16 16.77
N LYS A 109 -5.44 1.29 15.90
CA LYS A 109 -4.11 0.69 16.02
C LYS A 109 -3.09 1.48 15.23
N ILE A 110 -1.98 1.85 15.86
CA ILE A 110 -0.93 2.64 15.26
C ILE A 110 0.40 1.91 15.38
N SER A 111 1.10 1.73 14.25
CA SER A 111 2.50 1.32 14.25
C SER A 111 3.37 2.37 13.57
N VAL A 112 4.59 2.53 14.06
CA VAL A 112 5.63 3.38 13.46
C VAL A 112 6.91 2.55 13.40
N SER A 113 7.58 2.57 12.25
CA SER A 113 8.82 1.84 12.04
C SER A 113 10.02 2.51 12.71
N GLY A 114 10.98 1.66 13.10
CA GLY A 114 12.29 2.07 13.61
C GLY A 114 12.31 2.39 15.10
N ASP A 115 13.52 2.23 15.68
CA ASP A 115 13.81 2.45 17.11
C ASP A 115 14.52 3.80 17.37
N SER A 116 14.48 4.71 16.37
CA SER A 116 15.08 6.01 16.51
C SER A 116 14.32 6.88 17.52
N LYS A 117 15.00 7.84 18.14
CA LYS A 117 14.35 8.83 19.02
C LYS A 117 13.25 9.62 18.29
N TYR A 118 13.36 9.74 16.97
CA TYR A 118 12.33 10.35 16.14
C TYR A 118 11.11 9.43 16.05
N ALA A 119 11.27 8.16 15.73
CA ALA A 119 10.17 7.19 15.64
C ALA A 119 9.40 7.08 16.97
N GLU A 120 10.11 7.00 18.09
CA GLU A 120 9.50 6.98 19.44
C GLU A 120 8.70 8.24 19.75
N ARG A 121 9.25 9.41 19.39
CA ARG A 121 8.53 10.67 19.54
C ARG A 121 7.31 10.73 18.64
N LEU A 122 7.48 10.40 17.36
CA LEU A 122 6.38 10.38 16.37
C LEU A 122 5.26 9.46 16.85
N LYS A 123 5.57 8.23 17.28
CA LYS A 123 4.62 7.28 17.83
C LYS A 123 3.83 7.86 19.02
N LYS A 124 4.49 8.64 19.88
CA LYS A 124 3.84 9.34 20.98
C LYS A 124 2.91 10.44 20.47
N ASP A 125 3.43 11.34 19.63
CA ASP A 125 2.71 12.53 19.17
C ASP A 125 1.44 12.16 18.38
N ILE A 126 1.53 11.16 17.46
CA ILE A 126 0.36 10.67 16.72
C ILE A 126 -0.65 9.92 17.60
N THR A 127 -0.18 9.20 18.63
CA THR A 127 -1.06 8.54 19.60
C THR A 127 -1.85 9.58 20.41
N GLU A 128 -1.18 10.64 20.88
CA GLU A 128 -1.82 11.75 21.59
C GLU A 128 -2.83 12.45 20.67
N LYS A 129 -2.45 12.73 19.42
CA LYS A 129 -3.34 13.37 18.45
C LYS A 129 -4.58 12.52 18.13
N ALA A 130 -4.42 11.20 17.95
CA ALA A 130 -5.55 10.28 17.76
C ALA A 130 -6.52 10.30 18.94
N ASN A 131 -6.01 10.22 20.18
CA ASN A 131 -6.84 10.29 21.39
C ASN A 131 -7.55 11.65 21.51
N ASP A 132 -6.87 12.76 21.21
CA ASP A 132 -7.47 14.09 21.26
C ASP A 132 -8.58 14.23 20.20
N THR A 133 -8.38 13.65 19.01
CA THR A 133 -9.37 13.65 17.94
C THR A 133 -10.60 12.81 18.31
N LEU A 134 -10.42 11.58 18.83
CA LEU A 134 -11.52 10.75 19.33
C LEU A 134 -12.34 11.49 20.37
N LYS A 135 -11.66 12.14 21.33
CA LYS A 135 -12.30 12.93 22.36
C LYS A 135 -13.05 14.15 21.82
N ALA A 136 -12.47 14.85 20.83
CA ALA A 136 -13.11 16.00 20.20
C ALA A 136 -14.37 15.62 19.42
N LEU A 137 -14.44 14.40 18.91
CA LEU A 137 -15.59 13.83 18.20
C LEU A 137 -16.60 13.12 19.12
N ASP A 138 -16.36 13.14 20.45
CA ASP A 138 -17.18 12.43 21.46
C ASP A 138 -17.29 10.92 21.18
N ILE A 139 -16.18 10.32 20.73
CA ILE A 139 -16.09 8.88 20.47
C ILE A 139 -15.41 8.19 21.64
N ASN A 140 -16.11 7.22 22.24
CA ASN A 140 -15.54 6.31 23.25
C ASN A 140 -14.67 5.27 22.53
N GLY A 141 -13.37 5.46 22.48
CA GLY A 141 -12.45 4.61 21.75
C GLY A 141 -11.10 4.43 22.43
N THR A 142 -10.31 3.50 21.94
CA THR A 142 -8.95 3.21 22.42
C THR A 142 -7.93 3.38 21.31
N VAL A 143 -6.74 3.87 21.66
CA VAL A 143 -5.60 3.91 20.74
C VAL A 143 -4.55 2.91 21.22
N GLU A 144 -4.30 1.89 20.40
CA GLU A 144 -3.34 0.83 20.66
C GLU A 144 -2.06 1.06 19.88
N LYS A 145 -0.91 0.90 20.55
CA LYS A 145 0.41 0.91 19.92
C LYS A 145 0.77 -0.51 19.52
N VAL A 146 0.98 -0.72 18.22
CA VAL A 146 1.39 -2.01 17.66
C VAL A 146 2.88 -1.96 17.31
N GLU A 147 3.59 -3.08 17.45
CA GLU A 147 4.98 -3.16 17.02
C GLU A 147 5.11 -3.02 15.50
N ALA A 148 6.17 -2.34 15.08
CA ALA A 148 6.52 -2.25 13.66
C ALA A 148 6.98 -3.61 13.10
N LEU A 149 6.95 -3.75 11.79
CA LEU A 149 7.37 -4.98 11.13
C LEU A 149 8.85 -5.28 11.39
N LYS A 150 9.15 -6.55 11.59
CA LYS A 150 10.54 -7.04 11.71
C LYS A 150 11.26 -6.94 10.36
N ILE A 151 12.60 -6.87 10.40
CA ILE A 151 13.44 -6.72 9.21
C ILE A 151 13.19 -7.79 8.13
N ASP A 152 12.86 -9.02 8.51
CA ASP A 152 12.55 -10.07 7.54
C ASP A 152 11.24 -9.80 6.78
N ALA A 153 10.24 -9.23 7.46
CA ALA A 153 9.00 -8.80 6.80
C ALA A 153 9.27 -7.62 5.85
N LEU A 154 10.14 -6.68 6.23
CA LEU A 154 10.57 -5.58 5.37
C LEU A 154 11.31 -6.08 4.13
N ARG A 155 12.17 -7.10 4.26
CA ARG A 155 12.84 -7.74 3.12
C ARG A 155 11.84 -8.35 2.14
N GLN A 156 10.82 -9.07 2.63
CA GLN A 156 9.76 -9.61 1.78
C GLN A 156 8.98 -8.51 1.06
N MET A 157 8.66 -7.41 1.74
CA MET A 157 8.01 -6.25 1.12
C MET A 157 8.91 -5.58 0.07
N ALA A 158 10.20 -5.45 0.33
CA ALA A 158 11.15 -4.91 -0.63
C ALA A 158 11.28 -5.80 -1.87
N LEU A 159 11.33 -7.13 -1.70
CA LEU A 159 11.31 -8.11 -2.80
C LEU A 159 10.06 -7.97 -3.67
N SER A 160 8.90 -7.73 -3.06
CA SER A 160 7.64 -7.56 -3.81
C SER A 160 7.61 -6.34 -4.72
N THR A 161 8.53 -5.37 -4.55
CA THR A 161 8.65 -4.21 -5.45
C THR A 161 9.31 -4.57 -6.78
N SER A 162 10.01 -5.70 -6.86
CA SER A 162 10.82 -6.13 -8.02
C SER A 162 11.88 -5.12 -8.49
N LEU A 163 12.27 -4.18 -7.61
CA LEU A 163 13.30 -3.17 -7.91
C LEU A 163 14.72 -3.70 -7.71
N TYR A 164 14.90 -4.66 -6.80
CA TYR A 164 16.18 -5.22 -6.41
C TYR A 164 16.09 -6.75 -6.30
N THR A 165 17.22 -7.42 -6.47
CA THR A 165 17.33 -8.87 -6.33
C THR A 165 17.33 -9.28 -4.84
N GLU A 166 17.06 -10.55 -4.55
CA GLU A 166 17.12 -11.11 -3.19
C GLU A 166 18.51 -10.95 -2.55
N GLU A 167 19.59 -11.09 -3.35
CA GLU A 167 20.97 -10.92 -2.88
C GLU A 167 21.21 -9.47 -2.43
N GLU A 168 20.80 -8.47 -3.23
CA GLU A 168 20.94 -7.06 -2.88
C GLU A 168 20.11 -6.71 -1.63
N ILE A 169 18.84 -7.16 -1.58
CA ILE A 169 17.95 -6.93 -0.44
C ILE A 169 18.46 -7.57 0.85
N SER A 170 19.08 -8.73 0.76
CA SER A 170 19.62 -9.44 1.93
C SER A 170 20.70 -8.65 2.67
N THR A 171 21.41 -7.76 1.96
CA THR A 171 22.51 -6.93 2.50
C THR A 171 22.03 -5.55 3.01
N MET A 172 20.78 -5.17 2.71
CA MET A 172 20.23 -3.86 3.07
C MET A 172 19.89 -3.75 4.55
N ASP A 173 20.18 -2.60 5.13
CA ASP A 173 19.70 -2.23 6.45
C ASP A 173 18.22 -1.79 6.42
N GLU A 174 17.62 -1.57 7.59
CA GLU A 174 16.21 -1.20 7.72
C GLU A 174 15.88 0.09 6.96
N GLY A 175 16.72 1.12 7.04
CA GLY A 175 16.51 2.40 6.35
C GLY A 175 16.58 2.27 4.82
N GLN A 176 17.46 1.42 4.31
CA GLN A 176 17.54 1.11 2.87
C GLN A 176 16.30 0.34 2.39
N LEU A 177 15.84 -0.64 3.17
CA LEU A 177 14.62 -1.39 2.87
C LEU A 177 13.39 -0.47 2.79
N TYR A 178 13.25 0.47 3.72
CA TYR A 178 12.15 1.45 3.65
C TYR A 178 12.22 2.34 2.41
N LYS A 179 13.42 2.73 1.98
CA LYS A 179 13.57 3.51 0.72
C LYS A 179 13.11 2.70 -0.49
N VAL A 180 13.48 1.43 -0.56
CA VAL A 180 13.02 0.53 -1.65
C VAL A 180 11.49 0.36 -1.62
N ILE A 181 10.93 0.05 -0.46
CA ILE A 181 9.49 -0.11 -0.28
C ILE A 181 8.76 1.20 -0.64
N SER A 182 9.28 2.34 -0.18
CA SER A 182 8.71 3.66 -0.50
C SER A 182 8.74 3.94 -2.00
N ALA A 183 9.84 3.67 -2.69
CA ALA A 183 9.94 3.86 -4.14
C ALA A 183 8.90 3.01 -4.89
N GLY A 184 8.76 1.72 -4.55
CA GLY A 184 7.75 0.85 -5.15
C GLY A 184 6.31 1.30 -4.84
N ARG A 185 6.06 1.82 -3.63
CA ARG A 185 4.74 2.33 -3.23
C ARG A 185 4.38 3.65 -3.93
N ILE A 186 5.34 4.53 -4.15
CA ILE A 186 5.13 5.78 -4.89
C ILE A 186 4.68 5.48 -6.32
N GLU A 187 5.31 4.51 -7.00
CA GLU A 187 4.91 4.08 -8.34
C GLU A 187 3.45 3.63 -8.40
N THR A 188 2.94 3.01 -7.33
CA THR A 188 1.58 2.46 -7.26
C THR A 188 0.62 3.29 -6.43
N ALA A 189 0.99 4.52 -6.06
CA ALA A 189 0.16 5.38 -5.20
C ALA A 189 -1.21 5.71 -5.79
N LEU A 190 -1.34 5.71 -7.12
CA LEU A 190 -2.61 5.92 -7.83
C LEU A 190 -3.47 4.65 -7.91
N LEU A 191 -2.94 3.47 -7.61
CA LEU A 191 -3.69 2.22 -7.60
C LEU A 191 -4.44 2.10 -6.27
N ILE A 192 -5.76 2.23 -6.33
CA ILE A 192 -6.63 2.42 -5.17
C ILE A 192 -7.18 1.13 -4.57
N THR A 193 -7.10 0.01 -5.26
CA THR A 193 -7.51 -1.30 -4.76
C THR A 193 -6.34 -2.28 -4.65
N GLU A 194 -6.49 -3.29 -3.79
CA GLU A 194 -5.50 -4.37 -3.64
C GLU A 194 -5.34 -5.16 -4.93
N GLU A 195 -6.46 -5.38 -5.63
CA GLU A 195 -6.49 -6.09 -6.92
C GLU A 195 -5.70 -5.34 -7.98
N MET A 196 -5.85 -4.02 -8.07
CA MET A 196 -5.09 -3.17 -8.99
C MET A 196 -3.59 -3.27 -8.69
N ARG A 197 -3.20 -3.16 -7.43
CA ARG A 197 -1.79 -3.31 -7.02
C ARG A 197 -1.24 -4.69 -7.35
N SER A 198 -1.99 -5.75 -7.06
CA SER A 198 -1.60 -7.12 -7.37
C SER A 198 -1.42 -7.34 -8.87
N ALA A 199 -2.32 -6.81 -9.70
CA ALA A 199 -2.21 -6.85 -11.16
C ALA A 199 -0.96 -6.12 -11.65
N TYR A 200 -0.72 -4.90 -11.14
CA TYR A 200 0.44 -4.08 -11.51
C TYR A 200 1.76 -4.79 -11.19
N TYR A 201 1.96 -5.25 -9.95
CA TYR A 201 3.22 -5.89 -9.57
C TYR A 201 3.49 -7.17 -10.33
N SER A 202 2.48 -7.97 -10.58
CA SER A 202 2.65 -9.20 -11.36
C SER A 202 3.01 -8.90 -12.82
N ALA A 203 2.34 -7.94 -13.43
CA ALA A 203 2.64 -7.53 -14.79
C ALA A 203 4.08 -6.97 -14.89
N LYS A 204 4.50 -6.14 -13.92
CA LYS A 204 5.84 -5.57 -13.85
C LYS A 204 6.92 -6.65 -13.83
N GLU A 205 6.82 -7.61 -12.90
CA GLU A 205 7.80 -8.69 -12.75
C GLU A 205 8.02 -9.45 -14.05
N TYR A 206 6.95 -9.96 -14.64
CA TYR A 206 7.05 -10.80 -15.84
C TYR A 206 7.42 -10.02 -17.10
N LYS A 207 6.97 -8.78 -17.25
CA LYS A 207 7.33 -7.94 -18.40
C LYS A 207 8.79 -7.52 -18.36
N ILE A 208 9.35 -7.23 -17.19
CA ILE A 208 10.78 -6.95 -17.03
C ILE A 208 11.61 -8.20 -17.40
N SER A 209 11.21 -9.38 -16.90
CA SER A 209 11.83 -10.66 -17.24
C SER A 209 11.74 -10.94 -18.76
N TYR A 210 10.61 -10.65 -19.39
CA TYR A 210 10.45 -10.75 -20.85
C TYR A 210 11.37 -9.78 -21.59
N ALA A 211 11.43 -8.51 -21.19
CA ALA A 211 12.27 -7.50 -21.82
C ALA A 211 13.75 -7.89 -21.80
N GLN A 212 14.25 -8.43 -20.69
CA GLN A 212 15.60 -8.95 -20.58
C GLN A 212 15.87 -10.07 -21.60
N ARG A 213 14.95 -11.01 -21.73
CA ARG A 213 15.07 -12.14 -22.63
C ARG A 213 14.89 -11.73 -24.10
N GLU A 214 14.14 -10.67 -24.38
CA GLU A 214 14.04 -10.10 -25.73
C GLU A 214 15.36 -9.48 -26.18
N GLU A 215 16.06 -8.75 -25.30
CA GLU A 215 17.40 -8.26 -25.55
C GLU A 215 18.40 -9.42 -25.75
N THR A 216 18.29 -10.47 -24.97
CA THR A 216 19.09 -11.70 -25.15
C THR A 216 18.84 -12.31 -26.54
N ALA A 217 17.59 -12.42 -26.97
CA ALA A 217 17.25 -12.92 -28.30
C ALA A 217 17.83 -12.04 -29.42
N ARG A 218 17.78 -10.70 -29.24
CA ARG A 218 18.39 -9.74 -30.18
C ARG A 218 19.90 -9.98 -30.33
N ILE A 219 20.60 -10.14 -29.23
CA ILE A 219 22.05 -10.37 -29.18
C ILE A 219 22.42 -11.71 -29.87
N ILE A 220 21.68 -12.78 -29.58
CA ILE A 220 21.88 -14.08 -30.24
C ILE A 220 21.69 -13.96 -31.79
N LYS A 221 20.70 -13.20 -32.21
CA LYS A 221 20.45 -12.93 -33.63
C LYS A 221 21.60 -12.21 -34.30
N GLU A 222 22.27 -11.28 -33.63
CA GLU A 222 23.43 -10.55 -34.17
C GLU A 222 24.65 -11.44 -34.41
N LEU A 223 24.81 -12.52 -33.64
CA LEU A 223 25.87 -13.50 -33.85
C LEU A 223 25.73 -14.20 -35.24
N GLY A 224 24.50 -14.37 -35.72
CA GLY A 224 24.22 -14.94 -37.04
C GLY A 224 24.76 -16.36 -37.24
N GLY A 225 24.92 -16.79 -38.51
CA GLY A 225 25.57 -18.03 -38.85
C GLY A 225 25.00 -19.28 -38.15
N LEU A 226 25.83 -19.97 -37.38
CA LEU A 226 25.45 -21.17 -36.62
C LEU A 226 24.41 -20.91 -35.51
N TYR A 227 24.32 -19.67 -35.04
CA TYR A 227 23.40 -19.29 -33.96
C TYR A 227 21.97 -19.01 -34.42
N ASN A 228 21.69 -19.03 -35.71
CA ASN A 228 20.32 -18.83 -36.22
C ASN A 228 19.33 -19.89 -35.71
N LEU A 229 19.78 -21.14 -35.52
CA LEU A 229 18.91 -22.18 -34.95
C LEU A 229 18.66 -21.95 -33.49
N THR A 230 19.69 -21.57 -32.71
CA THR A 230 19.57 -21.19 -31.31
C THR A 230 18.62 -20.01 -31.14
N HIS A 231 18.82 -18.95 -31.94
CA HIS A 231 17.91 -17.80 -31.96
C HIS A 231 16.46 -18.22 -32.24
N THR A 232 16.24 -19.07 -33.26
CA THR A 232 14.86 -19.51 -33.60
C THR A 232 14.21 -20.30 -32.47
N ALA A 233 14.94 -21.23 -31.86
CA ALA A 233 14.43 -22.01 -30.72
C ALA A 233 14.11 -21.13 -29.51
N TYR A 234 15.04 -20.23 -29.17
CA TYR A 234 14.88 -19.31 -28.05
C TYR A 234 13.70 -18.34 -28.27
N LYS A 235 13.62 -17.72 -29.46
CA LYS A 235 12.52 -16.81 -29.82
C LYS A 235 11.16 -17.51 -29.79
N THR A 236 11.08 -18.75 -30.27
CA THR A 236 9.83 -19.54 -30.20
C THR A 236 9.39 -19.76 -28.75
N ALA A 237 10.32 -20.11 -27.85
CA ALA A 237 10.00 -20.26 -26.43
C ALA A 237 9.63 -18.92 -25.78
N LEU A 238 10.30 -17.83 -26.17
CA LEU A 238 10.00 -16.48 -25.70
C LEU A 238 8.60 -16.01 -26.14
N ASP A 239 8.16 -16.36 -27.35
CA ASP A 239 6.80 -16.06 -27.82
C ASP A 239 5.73 -16.82 -27.02
N VAL A 240 6.03 -18.07 -26.60
CA VAL A 240 5.14 -18.83 -25.68
C VAL A 240 5.08 -18.17 -24.31
N TYR A 241 6.23 -17.71 -23.81
CA TYR A 241 6.29 -17.00 -22.50
C TYR A 241 5.51 -15.68 -22.55
N SER A 242 5.69 -14.88 -23.60
CA SER A 242 4.94 -13.64 -23.84
C SER A 242 3.43 -13.89 -23.88
N THR A 243 3.02 -14.96 -24.58
CA THR A 243 1.58 -15.35 -24.63
C THR A 243 1.05 -15.70 -23.25
N ALA A 244 1.81 -16.45 -22.45
CA ALA A 244 1.41 -16.81 -21.09
C ALA A 244 1.33 -15.59 -20.15
N ILE A 245 2.24 -14.61 -20.31
CA ILE A 245 2.17 -13.33 -19.58
C ILE A 245 0.87 -12.59 -19.94
N THR A 246 0.57 -12.47 -21.21
CA THR A 246 -0.64 -11.79 -21.70
C THR A 246 -1.91 -12.46 -21.20
N GLU A 247 -1.97 -13.80 -21.22
CA GLU A 247 -3.12 -14.56 -20.70
C GLU A 247 -3.30 -14.33 -19.18
N LEU A 248 -2.21 -14.30 -18.41
CA LEU A 248 -2.25 -14.04 -16.98
C LEU A 248 -2.69 -12.60 -16.67
N ASP A 249 -2.14 -11.61 -17.38
CA ASP A 249 -2.52 -10.21 -17.22
C ASP A 249 -3.99 -9.99 -17.56
N ASN A 250 -4.45 -10.50 -18.70
CA ASN A 250 -5.85 -10.38 -19.10
C ASN A 250 -6.77 -11.03 -18.09
N PHE A 251 -6.44 -12.24 -17.61
CA PHE A 251 -7.24 -12.92 -16.59
C PHE A 251 -7.34 -12.10 -15.30
N ARG A 252 -6.20 -11.61 -14.80
CA ARG A 252 -6.18 -10.80 -13.58
C ARG A 252 -7.00 -9.53 -13.75
N TYR A 253 -6.79 -8.86 -14.88
CA TYR A 253 -7.51 -7.63 -15.16
C TYR A 253 -9.02 -7.88 -15.30
N GLU A 254 -9.44 -8.77 -16.20
CA GLU A 254 -10.85 -9.04 -16.49
C GLU A 254 -11.61 -9.61 -15.27
N MET A 255 -10.96 -10.47 -14.50
CA MET A 255 -11.61 -11.18 -13.40
C MET A 255 -11.52 -10.50 -12.05
N LEU A 256 -10.44 -9.75 -11.77
CA LEU A 256 -10.21 -9.16 -10.45
C LEU A 256 -10.38 -7.65 -10.46
N VAL A 257 -9.92 -6.97 -11.52
CA VAL A 257 -9.82 -5.50 -11.55
C VAL A 257 -11.02 -4.86 -12.24
N SER A 258 -11.49 -5.43 -13.36
CA SER A 258 -12.60 -4.87 -14.13
C SER A 258 -13.86 -4.68 -13.27
N PRO A 259 -14.49 -3.49 -13.28
CA PRO A 259 -15.73 -3.23 -12.55
C PRO A 259 -16.88 -4.19 -12.90
N GLU A 260 -16.84 -4.76 -14.11
CA GLU A 260 -17.85 -5.70 -14.59
C GLU A 260 -17.64 -7.14 -14.13
N SER A 261 -16.51 -7.46 -13.51
CA SER A 261 -16.19 -8.80 -13.03
C SER A 261 -17.17 -9.26 -11.93
N GLU A 262 -17.38 -10.57 -11.81
CA GLU A 262 -18.16 -11.14 -10.71
C GLU A 262 -17.52 -10.85 -9.34
N TYR A 263 -16.19 -10.79 -9.30
CA TYR A 263 -15.45 -10.48 -8.09
C TYR A 263 -15.73 -9.04 -7.63
N GLN A 264 -15.61 -8.05 -8.51
CA GLN A 264 -15.89 -6.65 -8.16
C GLN A 264 -17.38 -6.41 -7.83
N LYS A 265 -18.28 -7.11 -8.49
CA LYS A 265 -19.71 -7.07 -8.14
C LYS A 265 -19.97 -7.64 -6.76
N SER A 266 -19.39 -8.82 -6.44
CA SER A 266 -19.54 -9.42 -5.10
C SER A 266 -18.87 -8.59 -4.01
N LEU A 267 -17.74 -7.95 -4.32
CA LEU A 267 -17.08 -7.00 -3.42
C LEU A 267 -17.98 -5.79 -3.15
N THR A 268 -18.64 -5.26 -4.17
CA THR A 268 -19.60 -4.17 -4.02
C THR A 268 -20.77 -4.56 -3.11
N GLU A 269 -21.37 -5.75 -3.34
CA GLU A 269 -22.45 -6.26 -2.48
C GLU A 269 -22.01 -6.46 -1.02
N LEU A 270 -20.79 -6.95 -0.81
CA LEU A 270 -20.21 -7.10 0.52
C LEU A 270 -20.01 -5.73 1.19
N ARG A 271 -19.50 -4.73 0.45
CA ARG A 271 -19.36 -3.35 0.94
C ARG A 271 -20.70 -2.75 1.34
N GLU A 272 -21.74 -2.94 0.54
CA GLU A 272 -23.10 -2.49 0.86
C GLU A 272 -23.63 -3.16 2.13
N ALA A 273 -23.46 -4.45 2.26
CA ALA A 273 -23.84 -5.18 3.47
C ALA A 273 -23.03 -4.72 4.70
N THR A 274 -21.74 -4.40 4.52
CA THR A 274 -20.89 -3.84 5.58
C THR A 274 -21.39 -2.48 6.03
N ILE A 275 -21.73 -1.60 5.10
CA ILE A 275 -22.29 -0.27 5.36
C ILE A 275 -23.57 -0.38 6.18
N GLU A 276 -24.49 -1.24 5.75
CA GLU A 276 -25.78 -1.42 6.43
C GLU A 276 -25.59 -1.99 7.83
N LEU A 277 -24.64 -2.92 8.00
CA LEU A 277 -24.28 -3.47 9.31
C LEU A 277 -23.74 -2.39 10.25
N LEU A 278 -22.79 -1.56 9.78
CA LEU A 278 -22.23 -0.46 10.57
C LEU A 278 -23.28 0.57 10.97
N LYS A 279 -24.16 0.93 10.02
CA LYS A 279 -25.28 1.83 10.25
C LYS A 279 -26.23 1.28 11.32
N GLN A 280 -26.62 0.01 11.22
CA GLN A 280 -27.51 -0.62 12.19
C GLN A 280 -26.85 -0.78 13.57
N LYS A 281 -25.54 -1.06 13.62
CA LYS A 281 -24.76 -1.06 14.88
C LYS A 281 -24.78 0.31 15.54
N ASN A 282 -24.50 1.37 14.76
CA ASN A 282 -24.50 2.75 15.24
C ASN A 282 -25.89 3.14 15.79
N TYR A 283 -26.95 2.88 15.02
CA TYR A 283 -28.32 3.14 15.45
C TYR A 283 -28.66 2.42 16.75
N THR A 284 -28.41 1.11 16.84
CA THR A 284 -28.70 0.30 18.02
C THR A 284 -27.91 0.80 19.24
N ALA A 285 -26.63 1.18 19.05
CA ALA A 285 -25.80 1.70 20.14
C ALA A 285 -26.26 3.08 20.66
N SER A 286 -26.95 3.87 19.83
CA SER A 286 -27.50 5.18 20.25
C SER A 286 -28.78 5.09 21.07
N LEU A 287 -29.48 3.93 21.10
CA LEU A 287 -30.76 3.75 21.76
C LEU A 287 -30.62 3.43 23.26
N ASN A 288 -31.67 3.77 24.00
CA ASN A 288 -31.77 3.38 25.41
C ASN A 288 -32.04 1.87 25.52
N VAL A 289 -31.14 1.12 26.15
CA VAL A 289 -31.18 -0.35 26.30
C VAL A 289 -32.47 -0.88 26.99
N ASN A 290 -33.20 -0.06 27.69
CA ASN A 290 -34.45 -0.42 28.34
C ASN A 290 -35.69 0.05 27.54
N GLY A 291 -35.51 0.62 26.33
CA GLY A 291 -36.62 1.09 25.49
C GLY A 291 -37.18 -0.01 24.59
N GLU A 292 -38.42 0.16 24.16
CA GLU A 292 -39.07 -0.76 23.22
C GLU A 292 -38.37 -0.74 21.85
N GLU A 293 -37.84 0.42 21.45
CA GLU A 293 -37.08 0.60 20.19
C GLU A 293 -35.78 -0.21 20.18
N TYR A 294 -35.07 -0.30 21.31
CA TYR A 294 -33.85 -1.09 21.40
C TYR A 294 -34.08 -2.58 21.12
N ALA A 295 -35.18 -3.17 21.59
CA ALA A 295 -35.50 -4.56 21.31
C ALA A 295 -35.75 -4.80 19.82
N SER A 296 -36.45 -3.89 19.12
CA SER A 296 -36.68 -3.95 17.70
C SER A 296 -35.39 -3.77 16.89
N ALA A 297 -34.56 -2.77 17.28
CA ALA A 297 -33.27 -2.52 16.64
C ALA A 297 -32.30 -3.70 16.77
N THR A 298 -32.32 -4.40 17.91
CA THR A 298 -31.48 -5.60 18.11
C THR A 298 -31.88 -6.74 17.18
N VAL A 299 -33.20 -6.93 16.93
CA VAL A 299 -33.65 -7.93 15.95
C VAL A 299 -33.22 -7.55 14.53
N THR A 300 -33.34 -6.27 14.17
CA THR A 300 -32.89 -5.79 12.87
C THR A 300 -31.37 -5.95 12.70
N LEU A 301 -30.59 -5.63 13.75
CA LEU A 301 -29.14 -5.83 13.75
C LEU A 301 -28.77 -7.29 13.48
N GLN A 302 -29.42 -8.24 14.14
CA GLN A 302 -29.17 -9.66 13.91
C GLN A 302 -29.44 -10.07 12.45
N LEU A 303 -30.55 -9.60 11.85
CA LEU A 303 -30.84 -9.88 10.43
C LEU A 303 -29.81 -9.24 9.49
N THR A 304 -29.31 -8.06 9.82
CA THR A 304 -28.27 -7.37 9.07
C THR A 304 -26.94 -8.12 9.16
N GLU A 305 -26.58 -8.65 10.34
CA GLU A 305 -25.41 -9.51 10.53
C GLU A 305 -25.51 -10.82 9.73
N GLU A 306 -26.67 -11.44 9.69
CA GLU A 306 -26.92 -12.64 8.88
C GLU A 306 -26.75 -12.34 7.38
N ASN A 307 -27.23 -11.20 6.91
CA ASN A 307 -27.04 -10.77 5.52
C ASN A 307 -25.57 -10.49 5.19
N TYR A 308 -24.86 -9.76 6.04
CA TYR A 308 -23.43 -9.52 5.91
C TYR A 308 -22.64 -10.83 5.81
N ASN A 309 -22.88 -11.78 6.71
CA ASN A 309 -22.20 -13.08 6.70
C ASN A 309 -22.48 -13.88 5.41
N LYS A 310 -23.69 -13.74 4.85
CA LYS A 310 -24.05 -14.36 3.57
C LYS A 310 -23.27 -13.74 2.40
N MET A 311 -23.14 -12.40 2.35
CA MET A 311 -22.38 -11.71 1.32
C MET A 311 -20.88 -12.01 1.45
N LEU A 312 -20.35 -12.04 2.66
CA LEU A 312 -18.96 -12.42 2.93
C LEU A 312 -18.66 -13.83 2.42
N ALA A 313 -19.51 -14.82 2.72
CA ALA A 313 -19.32 -16.19 2.26
C ALA A 313 -19.41 -16.32 0.72
N ALA A 314 -20.25 -15.53 0.06
CA ALA A 314 -20.33 -15.48 -1.39
C ALA A 314 -19.04 -14.89 -2.01
N TYR A 315 -18.54 -13.78 -1.48
CA TYR A 315 -17.30 -13.14 -1.88
C TYR A 315 -16.08 -14.08 -1.72
N GLU A 316 -15.94 -14.70 -0.55
CA GLU A 316 -14.86 -15.65 -0.26
C GLU A 316 -14.89 -16.86 -1.22
N LYS A 317 -16.07 -17.33 -1.57
CA LYS A 317 -16.23 -18.44 -2.53
C LYS A 317 -15.75 -18.04 -3.92
N ILE A 318 -16.18 -16.88 -4.43
CA ILE A 318 -15.73 -16.36 -5.74
C ILE A 318 -14.21 -16.19 -5.73
N GLY A 319 -13.63 -15.59 -4.68
CA GLY A 319 -12.19 -15.46 -4.53
C GLY A 319 -11.45 -16.80 -4.56
N THR A 320 -12.01 -17.82 -3.92
CA THR A 320 -11.44 -19.19 -3.93
C THR A 320 -11.45 -19.80 -5.34
N ASP A 321 -12.56 -19.68 -6.05
CA ASP A 321 -12.71 -20.22 -7.41
C ASP A 321 -11.76 -19.50 -8.40
N LEU A 322 -11.61 -18.17 -8.28
CA LEU A 322 -10.69 -17.38 -9.08
C LEU A 322 -9.22 -17.69 -8.78
N ASN A 323 -8.86 -17.88 -7.51
CA ASN A 323 -7.51 -18.26 -7.11
C ASN A 323 -7.10 -19.62 -7.72
N ALA A 324 -8.00 -20.58 -7.78
CA ALA A 324 -7.72 -21.88 -8.41
C ALA A 324 -7.43 -21.73 -9.92
N ALA A 325 -8.19 -20.88 -10.61
CA ALA A 325 -7.95 -20.59 -12.03
C ALA A 325 -6.65 -19.82 -12.24
N LEU A 326 -6.33 -18.86 -11.36
CA LEU A 326 -5.11 -18.09 -11.39
C LEU A 326 -3.86 -18.97 -11.20
N GLU A 327 -3.89 -19.91 -10.26
CA GLU A 327 -2.80 -20.86 -10.03
C GLU A 327 -2.49 -21.71 -11.27
N ALA A 328 -3.51 -22.08 -12.04
CA ALA A 328 -3.32 -22.83 -13.29
C ALA A 328 -2.58 -22.00 -14.36
N LEU A 329 -2.89 -20.70 -14.48
CA LEU A 329 -2.20 -19.78 -15.38
C LEU A 329 -0.76 -19.51 -14.92
N ILE A 330 -0.55 -19.33 -13.62
CA ILE A 330 0.80 -19.17 -13.03
C ILE A 330 1.65 -20.42 -13.30
N ALA A 331 1.08 -21.61 -13.15
CA ALA A 331 1.78 -22.86 -13.45
C ALA A 331 2.20 -22.94 -14.93
N LYS A 332 1.32 -22.53 -15.86
CA LYS A 332 1.62 -22.43 -17.31
C LYS A 332 2.76 -21.44 -17.58
N LEU A 333 2.73 -20.27 -16.93
CA LEU A 333 3.77 -19.26 -17.04
C LEU A 333 5.11 -19.77 -16.55
N ARG A 334 5.15 -20.38 -15.36
CA ARG A 334 6.37 -20.99 -14.80
C ARG A 334 6.92 -22.11 -15.68
N GLN A 335 6.06 -22.88 -16.33
CA GLN A 335 6.51 -23.91 -17.28
C GLN A 335 7.17 -23.29 -18.51
N ALA A 336 6.61 -22.21 -19.06
CA ALA A 336 7.20 -21.49 -20.17
C ALA A 336 8.54 -20.86 -19.80
N GLU A 337 8.64 -20.26 -18.61
CA GLU A 337 9.88 -19.71 -18.07
C GLU A 337 10.95 -20.78 -17.85
N SER A 338 10.58 -21.91 -17.25
CA SER A 338 11.49 -23.05 -17.06
C SER A 338 12.04 -23.57 -18.39
N LYS A 339 11.23 -23.51 -19.45
CA LYS A 339 11.70 -23.91 -20.79
C LYS A 339 12.73 -22.92 -21.37
N LEU A 340 12.56 -21.62 -21.11
CA LEU A 340 13.56 -20.62 -21.47
C LEU A 340 14.88 -20.86 -20.72
N ASN A 341 14.82 -21.07 -19.40
CA ASN A 341 15.99 -21.37 -18.58
C ASN A 341 16.71 -22.64 -19.10
N GLU A 342 15.98 -23.71 -19.41
CA GLU A 342 16.56 -24.92 -20.03
C GLU A 342 17.28 -24.65 -21.35
N LEU A 343 16.74 -23.78 -22.19
CA LEU A 343 17.37 -23.39 -23.45
C LEU A 343 18.60 -22.52 -23.21
N GLU A 344 18.57 -21.61 -22.24
CA GLU A 344 19.73 -20.84 -21.80
C GLU A 344 20.85 -21.78 -21.33
N ASP A 345 20.56 -22.73 -20.46
CA ASP A 345 21.52 -23.71 -19.94
C ASP A 345 22.10 -24.64 -21.03
N THR A 346 21.32 -24.97 -22.05
CA THR A 346 21.71 -26.01 -23.03
C THR A 346 22.24 -25.47 -24.34
N LEU A 347 21.83 -24.28 -24.75
CA LEU A 347 22.17 -23.71 -26.08
C LEU A 347 23.14 -22.53 -25.99
N PHE A 348 23.32 -21.91 -24.82
CA PHE A 348 24.26 -20.82 -24.65
C PHE A 348 25.66 -21.40 -24.46
N ASP A 349 26.56 -20.98 -25.33
CA ASP A 349 27.98 -21.30 -25.29
C ASP A 349 28.81 -20.06 -24.90
N GLU A 350 30.13 -20.26 -24.76
CA GLU A 350 31.07 -19.20 -24.38
C GLU A 350 30.99 -17.97 -25.30
N ASN A 351 30.58 -18.13 -26.57
CA ASN A 351 30.47 -16.99 -27.49
C ASN A 351 29.21 -16.18 -27.25
N ILE A 352 28.08 -16.85 -26.96
CA ILE A 352 26.85 -16.17 -26.56
C ILE A 352 27.08 -15.46 -25.23
N GLU A 353 27.64 -16.14 -24.21
CA GLU A 353 27.94 -15.56 -22.91
C GLU A 353 28.88 -14.35 -23.01
N ALA A 354 29.96 -14.46 -23.80
CA ALA A 354 30.87 -13.34 -24.01
C ALA A 354 30.17 -12.15 -24.69
N LYS A 355 29.26 -12.43 -25.63
CA LYS A 355 28.52 -11.38 -26.33
C LYS A 355 27.49 -10.70 -25.41
N LEU A 356 26.80 -11.46 -24.54
CA LEU A 356 25.92 -10.93 -23.52
C LEU A 356 26.69 -10.03 -22.53
N GLN A 357 27.86 -10.47 -22.10
CA GLN A 357 28.71 -9.69 -21.21
C GLN A 357 29.26 -8.42 -21.87
N GLU A 358 29.62 -8.47 -23.15
CA GLU A 358 30.00 -7.27 -23.94
C GLU A 358 28.87 -6.22 -23.96
N ASN A 359 27.63 -6.66 -23.99
CA ASN A 359 26.44 -5.79 -24.07
C ASN A 359 25.75 -5.58 -22.70
N ALA A 360 26.35 -6.01 -21.61
CA ALA A 360 25.71 -5.96 -20.28
C ALA A 360 25.19 -4.56 -19.89
N ALA A 361 25.96 -3.50 -20.19
CA ALA A 361 25.55 -2.13 -19.90
C ALA A 361 24.34 -1.67 -20.73
N GLU A 362 24.23 -2.15 -22.00
CA GLU A 362 23.08 -1.86 -22.87
C GLU A 362 21.84 -2.60 -22.40
N ILE A 363 21.99 -3.86 -22.00
CA ILE A 363 20.92 -4.68 -21.40
C ILE A 363 20.42 -4.00 -20.11
N GLU A 364 21.32 -3.60 -19.22
CA GLU A 364 20.96 -2.91 -17.98
C GLU A 364 20.24 -1.59 -18.24
N ALA A 365 20.70 -0.79 -19.19
CA ALA A 365 20.03 0.45 -19.57
C ALA A 365 18.61 0.21 -20.12
N SER A 366 18.42 -0.82 -20.95
CA SER A 366 17.11 -1.23 -21.49
C SER A 366 16.17 -1.70 -20.37
N LEU A 367 16.67 -2.48 -19.42
CA LEU A 367 15.91 -2.92 -18.26
C LEU A 367 15.49 -1.76 -17.37
N ASN A 368 16.37 -0.83 -17.11
CA ASN A 368 16.04 0.35 -16.30
C ASN A 368 14.99 1.23 -16.99
N ALA A 369 15.13 1.43 -18.31
CA ALA A 369 14.11 2.14 -19.08
C ALA A 369 12.73 1.44 -19.04
N ALA A 370 12.72 0.10 -19.13
CA ALA A 370 11.48 -0.68 -18.99
C ALA A 370 10.86 -0.56 -17.60
N LYS A 371 11.69 -0.57 -16.54
CA LYS A 371 11.23 -0.36 -15.17
C LYS A 371 10.62 1.05 -14.98
N ASP A 372 11.31 2.06 -15.47
CA ASP A 372 10.89 3.46 -15.31
C ASP A 372 9.62 3.78 -16.12
N GLY A 373 9.45 3.17 -17.29
CA GLY A 373 8.30 3.39 -18.16
C GLY A 373 7.06 2.58 -17.79
N PHE A 374 7.22 1.51 -17.01
CA PHE A 374 6.17 0.51 -16.83
C PHE A 374 4.88 1.06 -16.20
N PHE A 375 4.99 1.91 -15.18
CA PHE A 375 3.82 2.47 -14.51
C PHE A 375 2.99 3.36 -15.44
N ALA A 376 3.65 4.22 -16.22
CA ALA A 376 2.97 5.09 -17.16
C ALA A 376 2.25 4.31 -18.28
N GLU A 377 2.87 3.22 -18.75
CA GLU A 377 2.23 2.32 -19.73
C GLU A 377 1.02 1.60 -19.14
N PHE A 378 1.14 1.09 -17.91
CA PHE A 378 0.05 0.43 -17.19
C PHE A 378 -1.11 1.40 -16.94
N GLU A 379 -0.83 2.59 -16.42
CA GLU A 379 -1.83 3.64 -16.17
C GLU A 379 -2.53 4.03 -17.47
N SER A 380 -1.79 4.24 -18.55
CA SER A 380 -2.35 4.59 -19.86
C SER A 380 -3.22 3.48 -20.44
N ALA A 381 -2.83 2.22 -20.27
CA ALA A 381 -3.58 1.07 -20.77
C ALA A 381 -4.91 0.85 -20.01
N HIS A 382 -4.98 1.26 -18.75
CA HIS A 382 -6.11 0.98 -17.85
C HIS A 382 -6.78 2.27 -17.33
N ALA A 383 -6.56 3.41 -17.97
CA ALA A 383 -7.00 4.72 -17.48
C ALA A 383 -8.53 4.81 -17.28
N GLU A 384 -9.31 4.23 -18.18
CA GLU A 384 -10.78 4.27 -18.11
C GLU A 384 -11.29 3.44 -16.92
N ASP A 385 -10.69 2.27 -16.68
CA ASP A 385 -11.09 1.38 -15.59
C ASP A 385 -10.62 1.89 -14.23
N ILE A 386 -9.43 2.48 -14.15
CA ILE A 386 -8.94 3.18 -12.95
C ILE A 386 -9.91 4.30 -12.58
N ALA A 387 -10.31 5.13 -13.56
CA ALA A 387 -11.25 6.22 -13.34
C ALA A 387 -12.63 5.70 -12.89
N ALA A 388 -13.13 4.63 -13.48
CA ALA A 388 -14.41 4.02 -13.11
C ALA A 388 -14.39 3.45 -11.68
N ILE A 389 -13.30 2.80 -11.28
CA ILE A 389 -13.10 2.30 -9.91
C ILE A 389 -13.04 3.47 -8.93
N GLU A 390 -12.28 4.51 -9.24
CA GLU A 390 -12.15 5.71 -8.41
C GLU A 390 -13.50 6.41 -8.23
N GLU A 391 -14.27 6.58 -9.30
CA GLU A 391 -15.63 7.15 -9.25
C GLU A 391 -16.55 6.32 -8.37
N THR A 392 -16.49 4.98 -8.48
CA THR A 392 -17.27 4.06 -7.66
C THR A 392 -16.93 4.19 -6.18
N LEU A 393 -15.65 4.25 -5.83
CA LEU A 393 -15.20 4.42 -4.45
C LEU A 393 -15.59 5.79 -3.87
N LEU A 394 -15.50 6.85 -4.68
CA LEU A 394 -15.95 8.19 -4.28
C LEU A 394 -17.46 8.23 -4.01
N ALA A 395 -18.26 7.60 -4.88
CA ALA A 395 -19.70 7.49 -4.70
C ALA A 395 -20.06 6.74 -3.40
N LYS A 396 -19.38 5.63 -3.12
CA LYS A 396 -19.57 4.87 -1.86
C LYS A 396 -19.21 5.68 -0.63
N LYS A 397 -18.07 6.37 -0.66
CA LYS A 397 -17.67 7.27 0.43
C LYS A 397 -18.69 8.37 0.68
N GLN A 398 -19.23 8.99 -0.37
CA GLN A 398 -20.23 10.03 -0.27
C GLN A 398 -21.56 9.49 0.28
N GLN A 399 -21.96 8.30 -0.14
CA GLN A 399 -23.12 7.61 0.40
C GLN A 399 -22.98 7.39 1.91
N LEU A 400 -21.86 6.80 2.37
CA LEU A 400 -21.58 6.58 3.80
C LEU A 400 -21.67 7.87 4.60
N LYS A 401 -21.01 8.96 4.12
CA LYS A 401 -21.05 10.26 4.80
C LYS A 401 -22.50 10.78 4.93
N SER A 402 -23.27 10.70 3.85
CA SER A 402 -24.66 11.18 3.83
C SER A 402 -25.57 10.38 4.76
N GLU A 403 -25.34 9.08 4.90
CA GLU A 403 -26.09 8.22 5.81
C GLU A 403 -25.81 8.56 7.27
N ILE A 404 -24.54 8.71 7.63
CA ILE A 404 -24.14 9.10 8.99
C ILE A 404 -24.61 10.52 9.32
N GLU A 405 -24.59 11.47 8.39
CA GLU A 405 -25.14 12.81 8.61
C GLU A 405 -26.67 12.79 8.82
N ALA A 406 -27.39 11.91 8.16
CA ALA A 406 -28.83 11.77 8.31
C ALA A 406 -29.23 11.14 9.67
N GLU A 407 -28.32 10.48 10.36
CA GLU A 407 -28.52 9.87 11.69
C GLU A 407 -28.16 10.82 12.85
N LYS A 408 -27.42 11.89 12.59
CA LYS A 408 -27.10 12.94 13.57
C LYS A 408 -28.24 13.93 13.75
#